data_5d2bc8ffe50b2c2590f5819bfad0b2df
#
_entry.id   5d2bc8ffe50b2c2590f5819bfad0b2df
#
_cell.length_a   1.000
_cell.length_b   1.000
_cell.length_c   1.000
_cell.angle_alpha   90.00
_cell.angle_beta   90.00
_cell.angle_gamma   90.00
#
_symmetry.space_group_name_H-M   'P 1'
#
loop_
_entity.id
_entity.type
_entity.pdbx_description
1 polymer ?
#
loop_
_entity_poly.entity_id
_entity_poly.type
_entity_poly.pdbx_seq_one_letter_code
_entity_poly.pdbx_strand_id
1 'polypeptide(L)'
;KIDQKEINQLFEAAHWAPSSGNRQPWRFVYATDGENRKKFNSVLYDSNAMWAPKAPMLILVFAETKNEEGNNIRTGMFDTGAAWMSLALQANRMGLNSRAMGGIDLEAAYEAAGVPKDRFTAICAIAVGYRGTDEDIHPRMVKNNFANDRKELSEIAFKEQFQS
;
A
#
# COMPACT_ATOMS: atom_id res chain seq x y z
N LYS A 1 18.26 -5.53 -3.25
CA LYS A 1 17.93 -4.10 -3.12
C LYS A 1 17.17 -3.67 -4.36
N ILE A 2 16.27 -2.72 -4.22
CA ILE A 2 15.60 -2.03 -5.33
C ILE A 2 16.38 -0.74 -5.57
N ASP A 3 16.71 -0.43 -6.82
CA ASP A 3 17.43 0.80 -7.15
C ASP A 3 16.48 2.01 -7.29
N GLN A 4 17.04 3.22 -7.32
CA GLN A 4 16.22 4.44 -7.39
C GLN A 4 15.45 4.56 -8.70
N LYS A 5 15.94 3.99 -9.80
CA LYS A 5 15.25 3.97 -11.09
C LYS A 5 14.00 3.09 -11.02
N GLU A 6 14.10 1.91 -10.40
CA GLU A 6 12.98 1.02 -10.16
C GLU A 6 11.93 1.67 -9.25
N ILE A 7 12.37 2.32 -8.16
CA ILE A 7 11.47 3.07 -7.26
C ILE A 7 10.72 4.16 -8.01
N ASN A 8 11.41 4.94 -8.84
CA ASN A 8 10.80 6.00 -9.63
C ASN A 8 9.75 5.43 -10.61
N GLN A 9 10.03 4.29 -11.27
CA GLN A 9 9.07 3.64 -12.18
C GLN A 9 7.80 3.18 -11.47
N LEU A 10 7.91 2.71 -10.22
CA LEU A 10 6.76 2.31 -9.41
C LEU A 10 5.86 3.52 -9.10
N PHE A 11 6.46 4.61 -8.63
CA PHE A 11 5.70 5.82 -8.30
C PHE A 11 5.20 6.56 -9.54
N GLU A 12 5.91 6.49 -10.66
CA GLU A 12 5.42 7.00 -11.94
C GLU A 12 4.13 6.30 -12.37
N ALA A 13 4.06 4.97 -12.24
CA ALA A 13 2.83 4.24 -12.52
C ALA A 13 1.66 4.66 -11.61
N ALA A 14 1.93 4.88 -10.32
CA ALA A 14 0.93 5.39 -9.37
C ALA A 14 0.50 6.83 -9.71
N HIS A 15 1.43 7.67 -10.15
CA HIS A 15 1.21 9.05 -10.53
C HIS A 15 0.18 9.19 -11.66
N TRP A 16 0.17 8.27 -12.63
CA TRP A 16 -0.76 8.27 -13.77
C TRP A 16 -2.12 7.64 -13.47
N ALA A 17 -2.41 7.27 -12.24
CA ALA A 17 -3.73 6.79 -11.88
C ALA A 17 -4.80 7.91 -12.06
N PRO A 18 -6.03 7.58 -12.44
CA PRO A 18 -7.11 8.55 -12.49
C PRO A 18 -7.53 8.98 -11.08
N SER A 19 -8.04 10.22 -10.96
CA SER A 19 -8.66 10.70 -9.73
C SER A 19 -9.77 11.71 -10.02
N SER A 20 -10.74 11.79 -9.14
CA SER A 20 -11.85 12.73 -9.24
C SER A 20 -11.35 14.18 -9.31
N GLY A 21 -11.67 14.88 -10.38
CA GLY A 21 -11.22 16.25 -10.62
C GLY A 21 -9.70 16.40 -10.68
N ASN A 22 -8.99 15.33 -11.01
CA ASN A 22 -7.52 15.28 -11.05
C ASN A 22 -6.85 15.71 -9.71
N ARG A 23 -7.47 15.40 -8.59
CA ARG A 23 -7.01 15.81 -7.25
C ARG A 23 -5.74 15.12 -6.79
N GLN A 24 -5.47 13.89 -7.26
CA GLN A 24 -4.28 13.12 -6.94
C GLN A 24 -4.05 13.04 -5.40
N PRO A 25 -5.01 12.47 -4.66
CA PRO A 25 -5.05 12.57 -3.19
C PRO A 25 -4.06 11.63 -2.49
N TRP A 26 -3.41 10.75 -3.20
CA TRP A 26 -2.47 9.77 -2.64
C TRP A 26 -1.18 10.42 -2.16
N ARG A 27 -0.71 9.95 -1.01
CA ARG A 27 0.64 10.23 -0.50
C ARG A 27 1.29 8.92 -0.12
N PHE A 28 2.43 8.67 -0.73
CA PHE A 28 3.27 7.51 -0.48
C PHE A 28 4.55 7.99 0.20
N VAL A 29 4.76 7.58 1.46
CA VAL A 29 6.00 7.86 2.17
C VAL A 29 6.76 6.54 2.28
N TYR A 30 7.97 6.45 1.74
CA TYR A 30 8.70 5.20 1.65
C TYR A 30 10.07 5.27 2.31
N ALA A 31 10.54 4.10 2.75
CA ALA A 31 11.87 3.92 3.29
C ALA A 31 12.48 2.60 2.81
N THR A 32 13.77 2.62 2.47
CA THR A 32 14.55 1.45 2.03
C THR A 32 15.54 1.00 3.08
N ASP A 33 16.12 1.91 3.84
CA ASP A 33 17.14 1.66 4.85
C ASP A 33 17.17 2.75 5.94
N GLY A 34 18.15 2.66 6.83
CA GLY A 34 18.42 3.66 7.87
C GLY A 34 17.37 3.72 8.99
N GLU A 35 17.39 4.83 9.74
CA GLU A 35 16.51 5.03 10.90
C GLU A 35 15.04 5.15 10.50
N ASN A 36 14.73 5.75 9.36
CA ASN A 36 13.36 5.85 8.88
C ASN A 36 12.78 4.47 8.56
N ARG A 37 13.60 3.56 8.02
CA ARG A 37 13.17 2.18 7.81
C ARG A 37 12.84 1.46 9.13
N LYS A 38 13.63 1.68 10.18
CA LYS A 38 13.34 1.13 11.52
C LYS A 38 12.02 1.67 12.07
N LYS A 39 11.76 2.99 11.93
CA LYS A 39 10.48 3.59 12.32
C LYS A 39 9.30 2.99 11.54
N PHE A 40 9.45 2.74 10.24
CA PHE A 40 8.39 2.12 9.44
C PHE A 40 8.16 0.65 9.83
N ASN A 41 9.21 -0.07 10.17
CA ASN A 41 9.06 -1.44 10.67
C ASN A 41 8.31 -1.48 12.01
N SER A 42 8.50 -0.50 12.90
CA SER A 42 7.85 -0.47 14.21
C SER A 42 6.36 -0.18 14.16
N VAL A 43 5.81 0.32 13.04
CA VAL A 43 4.36 0.49 12.90
C VAL A 43 3.63 -0.81 12.54
N LEU A 44 4.35 -1.88 12.17
CA LEU A 44 3.77 -3.15 11.76
C LEU A 44 3.30 -3.96 12.97
N TYR A 45 2.09 -4.49 12.93
CA TYR A 45 1.66 -5.49 13.91
C TYR A 45 2.40 -6.82 13.72
N ASP A 46 2.47 -7.62 14.76
CA ASP A 46 3.30 -8.84 14.85
C ASP A 46 3.23 -9.73 13.61
N SER A 47 2.03 -9.96 13.09
CA SER A 47 1.84 -10.80 11.89
C SER A 47 2.56 -10.27 10.65
N ASN A 48 2.70 -8.97 10.51
CA ASN A 48 3.42 -8.32 9.41
C ASN A 48 4.89 -8.09 9.76
N ALA A 49 5.20 -7.80 11.02
CA ALA A 49 6.57 -7.63 11.51
C ALA A 49 7.44 -8.88 11.35
N MET A 50 6.83 -10.07 11.30
CA MET A 50 7.55 -11.34 11.09
C MET A 50 8.19 -11.50 9.71
N TRP A 51 7.71 -10.78 8.69
CA TRP A 51 8.17 -10.97 7.31
C TRP A 51 8.49 -9.66 6.56
N ALA A 52 7.66 -8.62 6.71
CA ALA A 52 7.77 -7.39 5.92
C ALA A 52 9.09 -6.61 6.13
N PRO A 53 9.78 -6.68 7.29
CA PRO A 53 11.10 -6.07 7.44
C PRO A 53 12.16 -6.63 6.49
N LYS A 54 11.99 -7.84 5.95
CA LYS A 54 12.90 -8.43 4.95
C LYS A 54 12.74 -7.84 3.55
N ALA A 55 11.60 -7.20 3.25
CA ALA A 55 11.40 -6.52 1.97
C ALA A 55 12.34 -5.30 1.87
N PRO A 56 12.97 -5.04 0.72
CA PRO A 56 13.90 -3.92 0.56
C PRO A 56 13.26 -2.54 0.63
N MET A 57 11.93 -2.43 0.46
CA MET A 57 11.20 -1.17 0.57
C MET A 57 9.89 -1.36 1.33
N LEU A 58 9.59 -0.43 2.21
CA LEU A 58 8.29 -0.30 2.88
C LEU A 58 7.71 1.09 2.58
N ILE A 59 6.44 1.14 2.22
CA ILE A 59 5.70 2.35 1.90
C ILE A 59 4.55 2.49 2.89
N LEU A 60 4.39 3.65 3.51
CA LEU A 60 3.19 4.03 4.24
C LEU A 60 2.28 4.82 3.31
N VAL A 61 1.01 4.46 3.26
CA VAL A 61 0.03 5.00 2.32
C VAL A 61 -0.98 5.86 3.06
N PHE A 62 -1.15 7.08 2.57
CA PHE A 62 -2.12 8.04 3.08
C PHE A 62 -2.98 8.57 1.93
N ALA A 63 -4.23 8.88 2.23
CA ALA A 63 -5.12 9.58 1.32
C ALA A 63 -5.48 10.95 1.88
N GLU A 64 -5.44 11.98 1.06
CA GLU A 64 -6.04 13.26 1.40
C GLU A 64 -7.56 13.09 1.43
N THR A 65 -8.15 13.22 2.61
CA THR A 65 -9.58 13.06 2.85
C THR A 65 -10.27 14.36 3.22
N LYS A 66 -9.49 15.42 3.48
CA LYS A 66 -9.98 16.80 3.65
C LYS A 66 -9.08 17.77 2.90
N ASN A 67 -9.67 18.76 2.27
CA ASN A 67 -8.94 19.84 1.63
C ASN A 67 -8.43 20.89 2.64
N GLU A 68 -7.78 21.94 2.17
CA GLU A 68 -7.21 23.01 3.02
C GLU A 68 -8.28 23.78 3.82
N GLU A 69 -9.50 23.86 3.28
CA GLU A 69 -10.64 24.47 3.97
C GLU A 69 -11.35 23.50 4.95
N GLY A 70 -10.87 22.28 5.10
CA GLY A 70 -11.45 21.25 5.98
C GLY A 70 -12.63 20.48 5.37
N ASN A 71 -12.99 20.70 4.11
CA ASN A 71 -14.08 20.01 3.44
C ASN A 71 -13.68 18.58 3.06
N ASN A 72 -14.61 17.62 3.24
CA ASN A 72 -14.38 16.22 2.94
C ASN A 72 -14.15 15.96 1.45
N ILE A 73 -13.10 15.18 1.14
CA ILE A 73 -12.81 14.61 -0.17
C ILE A 73 -13.30 13.16 -0.18
N ARG A 74 -14.55 12.95 -0.57
CA ARG A 74 -15.24 11.64 -0.53
C ARG A 74 -14.51 10.54 -1.31
N THR A 75 -13.86 10.89 -2.42
CA THR A 75 -13.18 9.93 -3.31
C THR A 75 -11.72 9.71 -2.94
N GLY A 76 -11.17 10.39 -1.95
CA GLY A 76 -9.74 10.36 -1.64
C GLY A 76 -9.18 8.95 -1.44
N MET A 77 -9.87 8.11 -0.66
CA MET A 77 -9.43 6.73 -0.43
C MET A 77 -9.62 5.84 -1.68
N PHE A 78 -10.71 6.03 -2.43
CA PHE A 78 -10.97 5.30 -3.67
C PHE A 78 -9.90 5.59 -4.73
N ASP A 79 -9.58 6.85 -4.95
CA ASP A 79 -8.58 7.30 -5.90
C ASP A 79 -7.16 6.82 -5.49
N THR A 80 -6.87 6.81 -4.18
CA THR A 80 -5.62 6.26 -3.63
C THR A 80 -5.51 4.76 -3.85
N GLY A 81 -6.62 4.01 -3.77
CA GLY A 81 -6.68 2.60 -4.13
C GLY A 81 -6.37 2.34 -5.60
N ALA A 82 -6.82 3.23 -6.51
CA ALA A 82 -6.48 3.15 -7.94
C ALA A 82 -4.97 3.37 -8.17
N ALA A 83 -4.37 4.36 -7.50
CA ALA A 83 -2.93 4.61 -7.56
C ALA A 83 -2.12 3.43 -7.00
N TRP A 84 -2.56 2.83 -5.89
CA TRP A 84 -1.97 1.61 -5.35
C TRP A 84 -2.00 0.46 -6.37
N MET A 85 -3.14 0.20 -7.02
CA MET A 85 -3.24 -0.87 -8.00
C MET A 85 -2.30 -0.64 -9.20
N SER A 86 -2.17 0.59 -9.69
CA SER A 86 -1.23 0.94 -10.75
C SER A 86 0.22 0.62 -10.37
N LEU A 87 0.63 0.98 -9.14
CA LEU A 87 1.95 0.63 -8.59
C LEU A 87 2.13 -0.88 -8.52
N ALA A 88 1.13 -1.62 -8.04
CA ALA A 88 1.19 -3.07 -7.88
C ALA A 88 1.35 -3.80 -9.23
N LEU A 89 0.63 -3.36 -10.25
CA LEU A 89 0.75 -3.90 -11.61
C LEU A 89 2.13 -3.60 -12.20
N GLN A 90 2.64 -2.38 -12.00
CA GLN A 90 3.99 -2.03 -12.45
C GLN A 90 5.07 -2.84 -11.73
N ALA A 91 4.94 -3.04 -10.41
CA ALA A 91 5.85 -3.90 -9.66
C ALA A 91 5.91 -5.31 -10.25
N ASN A 92 4.74 -5.90 -10.54
CA ASN A 92 4.66 -7.22 -11.17
C ASN A 92 5.33 -7.25 -12.54
N ARG A 93 5.12 -6.25 -13.40
CA ARG A 93 5.77 -6.14 -14.71
C ARG A 93 7.30 -6.06 -14.62
N MET A 94 7.82 -5.53 -13.53
CA MET A 94 9.26 -5.40 -13.25
C MET A 94 9.85 -6.64 -12.56
N GLY A 95 9.05 -7.70 -12.33
CA GLY A 95 9.47 -8.88 -11.59
C GLY A 95 9.54 -8.69 -10.07
N LEU A 96 9.00 -7.57 -9.59
CA LEU A 96 8.84 -7.29 -8.16
C LEU A 96 7.49 -7.79 -7.66
N ASN A 97 7.42 -8.08 -6.37
CA ASN A 97 6.17 -8.33 -5.67
C ASN A 97 5.85 -7.14 -4.76
N SER A 98 4.57 -6.87 -4.60
CA SER A 98 4.07 -5.87 -3.67
C SER A 98 2.92 -6.43 -2.86
N ARG A 99 2.87 -6.12 -1.56
CA ARG A 99 1.82 -6.59 -0.67
C ARG A 99 1.37 -5.48 0.26
N ALA A 100 0.11 -5.08 0.13
CA ALA A 100 -0.53 -4.15 1.06
C ALA A 100 -0.94 -4.87 2.35
N MET A 101 -0.79 -4.19 3.48
CA MET A 101 -1.01 -4.69 4.83
C MET A 101 -1.81 -3.66 5.61
N GLY A 102 -3.05 -4.02 5.99
CA GLY A 102 -3.88 -3.21 6.89
C GLY A 102 -3.52 -3.38 8.37
N GLY A 103 -2.77 -4.43 8.73
CA GLY A 103 -2.34 -4.71 10.11
C GLY A 103 -1.15 -3.85 10.52
N ILE A 104 -1.39 -2.56 10.76
CA ILE A 104 -0.42 -1.56 11.21
C ILE A 104 -1.04 -0.67 12.30
N ASP A 105 -0.19 -0.10 13.14
CA ASP A 105 -0.56 0.98 14.03
C ASP A 105 -0.69 2.29 13.23
N LEU A 106 -1.93 2.73 13.02
CA LEU A 106 -2.23 3.92 12.23
C LEU A 106 -1.70 5.19 12.89
N GLU A 107 -1.74 5.28 14.22
CA GLU A 107 -1.24 6.44 14.96
C GLU A 107 0.28 6.55 14.82
N ALA A 108 0.99 5.45 15.04
CA ALA A 108 2.43 5.39 14.84
C ALA A 108 2.83 5.67 13.39
N ALA A 109 1.98 5.32 12.41
CA ALA A 109 2.26 5.59 10.99
C ALA A 109 2.29 7.09 10.68
N TYR A 110 1.40 7.91 11.28
CA TYR A 110 1.46 9.36 11.13
C TYR A 110 2.75 9.94 11.68
N GLU A 111 3.16 9.51 12.87
CA GLU A 111 4.38 9.97 13.52
C GLU A 111 5.63 9.57 12.71
N ALA A 112 5.68 8.29 12.26
CA ALA A 112 6.79 7.78 11.49
C ALA A 112 6.97 8.48 10.13
N ALA A 113 5.86 8.88 9.49
CA ALA A 113 5.85 9.52 8.19
C ALA A 113 5.83 11.05 8.23
N GLY A 114 5.52 11.67 9.37
CA GLY A 114 5.36 13.11 9.51
C GLY A 114 4.16 13.68 8.76
N VAL A 115 3.09 12.89 8.59
CA VAL A 115 1.89 13.28 7.83
C VAL A 115 0.84 13.89 8.76
N PRO A 116 0.24 15.06 8.44
CA PRO A 116 -0.75 15.70 9.29
C PRO A 116 -2.10 14.96 9.27
N LYS A 117 -2.62 14.62 10.48
CA LYS A 117 -3.84 13.82 10.68
C LYS A 117 -5.13 14.55 10.34
N ASP A 118 -5.11 15.85 10.34
CA ASP A 118 -6.29 16.70 10.10
C ASP A 118 -6.74 16.68 8.63
N ARG A 119 -5.83 16.39 7.70
CA ARG A 119 -6.08 16.35 6.25
C ARG A 119 -6.00 14.96 5.65
N PHE A 120 -5.15 14.10 6.20
CA PHE A 120 -4.83 12.80 5.59
C PHE A 120 -5.31 11.65 6.46
N THR A 121 -5.77 10.60 5.81
CA THR A 121 -6.13 9.33 6.45
C THR A 121 -5.06 8.29 6.11
N ALA A 122 -4.45 7.71 7.15
CA ALA A 122 -3.55 6.57 7.00
C ALA A 122 -4.35 5.32 6.59
N ILE A 123 -3.86 4.58 5.59
CA ILE A 123 -4.60 3.43 5.02
C ILE A 123 -3.92 2.12 5.33
N CYS A 124 -2.67 1.95 4.92
CA CYS A 124 -1.94 0.69 5.02
C CYS A 124 -0.44 0.90 4.86
N ALA A 125 0.34 -0.15 5.11
CA ALA A 125 1.71 -0.25 4.64
C ALA A 125 1.78 -1.17 3.41
N ILE A 126 2.76 -0.94 2.52
CA ILE A 126 3.05 -1.80 1.37
C ILE A 126 4.50 -2.24 1.43
N ALA A 127 4.72 -3.55 1.48
CA ALA A 127 6.05 -4.13 1.30
C ALA A 127 6.30 -4.37 -0.19
N VAL A 128 7.46 -3.96 -0.70
CA VAL A 128 7.86 -4.16 -2.10
C VAL A 128 9.25 -4.79 -2.15
N GLY A 129 9.40 -5.83 -2.99
CA GLY A 129 10.68 -6.53 -3.14
C GLY A 129 10.62 -7.66 -4.15
N TYR A 130 11.75 -8.29 -4.40
CA TYR A 130 11.80 -9.54 -5.15
C TYR A 130 11.23 -10.68 -4.32
N ARG A 131 10.61 -11.66 -4.98
CA ARG A 131 10.11 -12.84 -4.29
C ARG A 131 11.28 -13.64 -3.72
N GLY A 132 11.24 -13.87 -2.42
CA GLY A 132 12.13 -14.81 -1.74
C GLY A 132 11.66 -16.26 -1.87
N THR A 133 12.36 -17.16 -1.21
CA THR A 133 11.98 -18.56 -1.08
C THR A 133 11.11 -18.79 0.16
N ASP A 134 10.49 -19.97 0.29
CA ASP A 134 9.72 -20.32 1.49
C ASP A 134 10.61 -20.40 2.76
N GLU A 135 11.92 -20.56 2.61
CA GLU A 135 12.90 -20.51 3.69
C GLU A 135 13.10 -19.10 4.25
N ASP A 136 12.81 -18.08 3.43
CA ASP A 136 12.94 -16.67 3.83
C ASP A 136 11.79 -16.17 4.72
N ILE A 137 10.69 -16.90 4.79
CA ILE A 137 9.50 -16.51 5.54
C ILE A 137 9.25 -17.39 6.75
N HIS A 138 8.58 -16.84 7.75
CA HIS A 138 8.22 -17.62 8.95
C HIS A 138 7.30 -18.79 8.56
N PRO A 139 7.49 -20.02 9.08
CA PRO A 139 6.73 -21.22 8.68
C PRO A 139 5.20 -21.05 8.74
N ARG A 140 4.70 -20.25 9.70
CA ARG A 140 3.26 -19.93 9.81
C ARG A 140 2.72 -19.15 8.61
N MET A 141 3.60 -18.45 7.87
CA MET A 141 3.22 -17.62 6.72
C MET A 141 3.28 -18.38 5.39
N VAL A 142 4.00 -19.50 5.34
CA VAL A 142 4.11 -20.35 4.13
C VAL A 142 2.73 -20.78 3.65
N LYS A 143 1.85 -21.15 4.57
CA LYS A 143 0.48 -21.58 4.27
C LYS A 143 -0.38 -20.51 3.56
N ASN A 144 -0.01 -19.25 3.72
CA ASN A 144 -0.73 -18.09 3.17
C ASN A 144 -0.01 -17.46 1.96
N ASN A 145 1.03 -18.13 1.45
CA ASN A 145 1.86 -17.61 0.35
C ASN A 145 1.38 -18.11 -1.04
N PHE A 146 0.10 -18.42 -1.15
CA PHE A 146 -0.54 -18.87 -2.39
C PHE A 146 -1.61 -17.88 -2.84
N ALA A 147 -1.94 -17.93 -4.13
CA ALA A 147 -3.11 -17.22 -4.64
C ALA A 147 -4.37 -17.81 -3.99
N ASN A 148 -5.13 -16.96 -3.31
CA ASN A 148 -6.42 -17.35 -2.75
C ASN A 148 -7.49 -17.32 -3.84
N ASP A 149 -8.56 -18.08 -3.61
CA ASP A 149 -9.76 -18.05 -4.44
C ASP A 149 -10.41 -16.65 -4.42
N ARG A 150 -11.22 -16.42 -5.40
CA ARG A 150 -12.02 -15.20 -5.52
C ARG A 150 -13.51 -15.59 -5.50
N LYS A 151 -14.32 -14.64 -5.09
CA LYS A 151 -15.75 -14.74 -5.25
C LYS A 151 -16.10 -14.87 -6.73
N GLU A 152 -17.20 -15.54 -7.02
CA GLU A 152 -17.74 -15.60 -8.38
C GLU A 152 -18.09 -14.19 -8.88
N LEU A 153 -18.00 -13.98 -10.17
CA LEU A 153 -18.31 -12.65 -10.76
C LEU A 153 -19.74 -12.20 -10.45
N SER A 154 -20.68 -13.15 -10.37
CA SER A 154 -22.06 -12.88 -10.01
C SER A 154 -22.28 -12.36 -8.57
N GLU A 155 -21.30 -12.56 -7.69
CA GLU A 155 -21.34 -12.06 -6.30
C GLU A 155 -20.76 -10.65 -6.16
N ILE A 156 -20.13 -10.10 -7.21
CA ILE A 156 -19.45 -8.80 -7.16
C ILE A 156 -19.85 -7.84 -8.28
N ALA A 157 -20.53 -8.33 -9.34
CA ALA A 157 -20.96 -7.53 -10.47
C ALA A 157 -22.43 -7.85 -10.79
N PHE A 158 -23.30 -6.86 -10.63
CA PHE A 158 -24.74 -6.98 -10.79
C PHE A 158 -25.20 -6.11 -11.95
N LYS A 159 -26.05 -6.69 -12.82
CA LYS A 159 -26.69 -5.93 -13.88
C LYS A 159 -27.88 -5.17 -13.30
N GLU A 160 -27.91 -3.84 -13.49
CA GLU A 160 -28.99 -2.93 -13.12
C GLU A 160 -29.18 -2.74 -11.61
N GLN A 161 -29.34 -3.80 -10.82
CA GLN A 161 -29.60 -3.73 -9.38
C GLN A 161 -28.78 -4.73 -8.60
N PHE A 162 -28.41 -4.36 -7.36
CA PHE A 162 -27.80 -5.29 -6.42
C PHE A 162 -28.77 -6.44 -6.09
N GLN A 163 -28.25 -7.66 -6.13
CA GLN A 163 -28.97 -8.87 -5.74
C GLN A 163 -28.26 -9.48 -4.54
N SER A 164 -28.98 -9.69 -3.43
CA SER A 164 -28.47 -10.30 -2.19
C SER A 164 -28.61 -11.83 -2.22
#